data_4c4b1878a38c0c97cdadd3e8d0f42be2
#
_entry.id   4c4b1878a38c0c97cdadd3e8d0f42be2
#
_cell.length_a   1.000
_cell.length_b   1.000
_cell.length_c   1.000
_cell.angle_alpha   90.00
_cell.angle_beta   90.00
_cell.angle_gamma   90.00
#
_symmetry.space_group_name_H-M   'P 1'
#
loop_
_entity.id
_entity.type
_entity.pdbx_description
1 polymer ?
#
loop_
_entity_poly.entity_id
_entity_poly.type
_entity_poly.pdbx_seq_one_letter_code
_entity_poly.pdbx_strand_id
1 'polypeptide(L)'
;MADRSLSLAACTGLIAVVVIGVTVLVAPHFMFPPDGISMFWPTNGIVLGLLLIMPSGIRSRAAFALPPAYVVAELLIGHPVETLVGFTIANSVEILLALWLFSRFGIIDNPLSRLRNLMLVLITVSLCSVLGGLLGALTIATLSEFQSVI
;
A
#
# COMPACT_ATOMS: atom_id res chain seq x y z
N MET A 1 18.99 2.99 23.94
CA MET A 1 18.40 1.86 23.19
C MET A 1 16.87 1.83 23.31
N ALA A 2 16.28 2.08 24.45
CA ALA A 2 14.83 2.09 24.67
C ALA A 2 14.06 3.09 23.77
N ASP A 3 14.61 4.28 23.56
CA ASP A 3 13.96 5.34 22.79
C ASP A 3 13.76 4.97 21.28
N ARG A 4 14.71 4.24 20.68
CA ARG A 4 14.60 3.80 19.28
C ARG A 4 13.57 2.68 19.08
N SER A 5 13.36 1.81 20.08
CA SER A 5 12.38 0.74 20.00
C SER A 5 10.95 1.26 20.16
N LEU A 6 10.75 2.22 21.06
CA LEU A 6 9.48 2.92 21.22
C LEU A 6 9.10 3.71 19.96
N SER A 7 10.06 4.40 19.35
CA SER A 7 9.83 5.12 18.09
C SER A 7 9.46 4.17 16.94
N LEU A 8 10.12 3.03 16.82
CA LEU A 8 9.78 2.03 15.80
C LEU A 8 8.37 1.47 16.01
N ALA A 9 8.02 1.07 17.23
CA ALA A 9 6.70 0.55 17.55
C ALA A 9 5.60 1.59 17.27
N ALA A 10 5.83 2.85 17.63
CA ALA A 10 4.89 3.94 17.33
C ALA A 10 4.71 4.15 15.83
N CYS A 11 5.79 4.17 15.05
CA CYS A 11 5.72 4.31 13.59
C CYS A 11 5.04 3.11 12.91
N THR A 12 5.34 1.90 13.37
CA THR A 12 4.70 0.67 12.87
C THR A 12 3.20 0.67 13.18
N GLY A 13 2.83 1.04 14.41
CA GLY A 13 1.44 1.19 14.82
C GLY A 13 0.70 2.26 14.03
N LEU A 14 1.34 3.41 13.78
CA LEU A 14 0.76 4.47 12.95
C LEU A 14 0.46 3.97 11.53
N ILE A 15 1.37 3.28 10.89
CA ILE A 15 1.16 2.69 9.56
C ILE A 15 -0.04 1.74 9.58
N ALA A 16 -0.09 0.83 10.55
CA ALA A 16 -1.20 -0.12 10.66
C ALA A 16 -2.55 0.60 10.85
N VAL A 17 -2.62 1.57 11.76
CA VAL A 17 -3.84 2.36 12.01
C VAL A 17 -4.28 3.12 10.76
N VAL A 18 -3.36 3.73 10.04
CA VAL A 18 -3.68 4.48 8.80
C VAL A 18 -4.14 3.53 7.70
N VAL A 19 -3.45 2.41 7.47
CA VAL A 19 -3.87 1.40 6.48
C VAL A 19 -5.29 0.93 6.81
N ILE A 20 -5.52 0.45 8.02
CA ILE A 20 -6.82 -0.09 8.43
C ILE A 20 -7.88 1.02 8.39
N GLY A 21 -7.62 2.16 9.02
CA GLY A 21 -8.59 3.24 9.13
C GLY A 21 -9.00 3.82 7.79
N VAL A 22 -8.04 4.16 6.93
CA VAL A 22 -8.36 4.73 5.61
C VAL A 22 -9.04 3.69 4.72
N THR A 23 -8.55 2.45 4.71
CA THR A 23 -9.15 1.37 3.91
C THR A 23 -10.59 1.12 4.33
N VAL A 24 -10.86 0.92 5.62
CA VAL A 24 -12.21 0.58 6.12
C VAL A 24 -13.18 1.76 6.01
N LEU A 25 -12.72 3.00 6.23
CA LEU A 25 -13.60 4.16 6.24
C LEU A 25 -13.80 4.77 4.85
N VAL A 26 -12.83 4.68 3.98
CA VAL A 26 -12.84 5.39 2.68
C VAL A 26 -13.17 4.47 1.52
N ALA A 27 -12.62 3.26 1.47
CA ALA A 27 -12.80 2.36 0.34
C ALA A 27 -14.28 2.05 0.02
N PRO A 28 -15.17 1.79 1.01
CA PRO A 28 -16.57 1.49 0.73
C PRO A 28 -17.31 2.60 -0.04
N HIS A 29 -16.89 3.86 0.09
CA HIS A 29 -17.50 4.98 -0.62
C HIS A 29 -17.14 5.05 -2.12
N PHE A 30 -16.13 4.30 -2.53
CA PHE A 30 -15.64 4.26 -3.92
C PHE A 30 -15.77 2.86 -4.55
N MET A 31 -16.45 1.94 -3.87
CA MET A 31 -16.77 0.62 -4.41
C MET A 31 -17.95 0.70 -5.38
N PHE A 32 -17.82 0.02 -6.51
CA PHE A 32 -18.86 -0.08 -7.52
C PHE A 32 -19.40 -1.50 -7.60
N PRO A 33 -20.74 -1.66 -7.59
CA PRO A 33 -21.35 -2.96 -7.86
C PRO A 33 -21.10 -3.39 -9.33
N PRO A 34 -21.04 -4.72 -9.63
CA PRO A 34 -21.30 -5.82 -8.71
C PRO A 34 -20.10 -6.29 -7.91
N ASP A 35 -18.89 -5.92 -8.31
CA ASP A 35 -17.65 -6.60 -7.87
C ASP A 35 -17.06 -6.04 -6.56
N GLY A 36 -17.61 -4.96 -6.02
CA GLY A 36 -17.13 -4.34 -4.78
C GLY A 36 -15.70 -3.77 -4.87
N ILE A 37 -15.23 -3.47 -6.09
CA ILE A 37 -13.87 -2.99 -6.33
C ILE A 37 -13.86 -1.46 -6.22
N SER A 38 -12.92 -0.94 -5.47
CA SER A 38 -12.71 0.50 -5.39
C SER A 38 -11.86 1.00 -6.56
N MET A 39 -12.39 1.96 -7.34
CA MET A 39 -11.63 2.63 -8.40
C MET A 39 -10.63 3.66 -7.88
N PHE A 40 -10.77 4.08 -6.61
CA PHE A 40 -9.90 5.06 -5.99
C PHE A 40 -9.37 4.54 -4.65
N TRP A 41 -8.05 4.38 -4.57
CA TRP A 41 -7.39 3.78 -3.42
C TRP A 41 -6.35 4.73 -2.81
N PRO A 42 -6.78 5.74 -2.03
CA PRO A 42 -5.88 6.76 -1.49
C PRO A 42 -4.92 6.22 -0.42
N THR A 43 -5.23 5.06 0.17
CA THR A 43 -4.46 4.46 1.25
C THR A 43 -2.99 4.33 0.90
N ASN A 44 -2.66 3.81 -0.29
CA ASN A 44 -1.27 3.58 -0.71
C ASN A 44 -0.47 4.89 -0.79
N GLY A 45 -1.07 5.95 -1.34
CA GLY A 45 -0.45 7.27 -1.42
C GLY A 45 -0.20 7.89 -0.04
N ILE A 46 -1.18 7.82 0.86
CA ILE A 46 -1.06 8.34 2.24
C ILE A 46 0.03 7.58 2.99
N VAL A 47 0.02 6.27 2.93
CA VAL A 47 1.01 5.40 3.61
C VAL A 47 2.40 5.62 3.06
N LEU A 48 2.56 5.71 1.74
CA LEU A 48 3.85 6.02 1.11
C LEU A 48 4.36 7.38 1.57
N GLY A 49 3.50 8.41 1.61
CA GLY A 49 3.84 9.73 2.14
C GLY A 49 4.31 9.68 3.58
N LEU A 50 3.60 8.95 4.46
CA LEU A 50 4.00 8.76 5.85
C LEU A 50 5.36 8.06 5.97
N LEU A 51 5.61 7.02 5.19
CA LEU A 51 6.89 6.32 5.19
C LEU A 51 8.03 7.23 4.74
N LEU A 52 7.80 8.13 3.77
CA LEU A 52 8.83 9.07 3.30
C LEU A 52 9.24 10.10 4.35
N ILE A 53 8.33 10.54 5.21
CA ILE A 53 8.66 11.49 6.30
C ILE A 53 9.30 10.80 7.52
N MET A 54 9.25 9.47 7.61
CA MET A 54 9.89 8.72 8.70
C MET A 54 11.41 8.71 8.58
N PRO A 55 12.14 8.71 9.71
CA PRO A 55 13.59 8.55 9.72
C PRO A 55 14.03 7.27 8.98
N SER A 56 15.11 7.36 8.20
CA SER A 56 15.60 6.25 7.37
C SER A 56 15.82 4.94 8.13
N GLY A 57 16.32 5.02 9.38
CA GLY A 57 16.55 3.84 10.24
C GLY A 57 15.28 3.13 10.72
N ILE A 58 14.12 3.76 10.60
CA ILE A 58 12.81 3.23 11.03
C ILE A 58 11.95 2.87 9.83
N ARG A 59 12.00 3.66 8.77
CA ARG A 59 11.16 3.56 7.56
C ARG A 59 11.02 2.14 7.03
N SER A 60 12.14 1.47 6.72
CA SER A 60 12.12 0.12 6.16
C SER A 60 11.50 -0.91 7.10
N ARG A 61 11.74 -0.76 8.41
CA ARG A 61 11.17 -1.67 9.41
C ARG A 61 9.68 -1.40 9.62
N ALA A 62 9.25 -0.14 9.63
CA ALA A 62 7.84 0.23 9.72
C ALA A 62 7.04 -0.28 8.52
N ALA A 63 7.66 -0.35 7.34
CA ALA A 63 7.03 -0.90 6.13
C ALA A 63 6.66 -2.39 6.25
N PHE A 64 7.28 -3.16 7.14
CA PHE A 64 6.86 -4.54 7.42
C PHE A 64 5.47 -4.64 8.09
N ALA A 65 4.92 -3.54 8.57
CA ALA A 65 3.53 -3.50 9.04
C ALA A 65 2.50 -3.56 7.92
N LEU A 66 2.88 -3.32 6.66
CA LEU A 66 1.94 -3.23 5.55
C LEU A 66 1.15 -4.52 5.30
N PRO A 67 1.79 -5.69 5.07
CA PRO A 67 1.03 -6.89 4.78
C PRO A 67 0.02 -7.24 5.88
N PRO A 68 0.38 -7.32 7.17
CA PRO A 68 -0.59 -7.65 8.20
C PRO A 68 -1.68 -6.59 8.36
N ALA A 69 -1.38 -5.30 8.14
CA ALA A 69 -2.38 -4.24 8.20
C ALA A 69 -3.39 -4.34 7.05
N TYR A 70 -2.95 -4.65 5.83
CA TYR A 70 -3.85 -4.89 4.71
C TYR A 70 -4.71 -6.13 4.93
N VAL A 71 -4.14 -7.24 5.43
CA VAL A 71 -4.94 -8.43 5.78
C VAL A 71 -6.08 -8.07 6.73
N VAL A 72 -5.78 -7.32 7.80
CA VAL A 72 -6.81 -6.90 8.77
C VAL A 72 -7.85 -5.98 8.10
N ALA A 73 -7.41 -5.03 7.27
CA ALA A 73 -8.30 -4.10 6.59
C ALA A 73 -9.26 -4.82 5.64
N GLU A 74 -8.75 -5.75 4.82
CA GLU A 74 -9.53 -6.54 3.87
C GLU A 74 -10.55 -7.45 4.58
N LEU A 75 -10.15 -8.04 5.72
CA LEU A 75 -11.07 -8.83 6.56
C LEU A 75 -12.20 -7.96 7.13
N LEU A 76 -11.91 -6.73 7.55
CA LEU A 76 -12.91 -5.82 8.12
C LEU A 76 -13.90 -5.30 7.06
N ILE A 77 -13.47 -5.19 5.80
CA ILE A 77 -14.35 -4.85 4.66
C ILE A 77 -15.25 -6.04 4.30
N GLY A 78 -14.82 -7.26 4.64
CA GLY A 78 -15.58 -8.48 4.36
C GLY A 78 -15.24 -9.13 3.02
N HIS A 79 -14.06 -8.86 2.47
CA HIS A 79 -13.61 -9.51 1.25
C HIS A 79 -13.37 -11.01 1.48
N PRO A 80 -13.66 -11.87 0.48
CA PRO A 80 -13.32 -13.29 0.50
C PRO A 80 -11.81 -13.50 0.68
N VAL A 81 -11.44 -14.63 1.31
CA VAL A 81 -10.02 -14.91 1.63
C VAL A 81 -9.13 -14.93 0.38
N GLU A 82 -9.69 -15.37 -0.73
CA GLU A 82 -8.98 -15.44 -2.01
C GLU A 82 -8.62 -14.05 -2.55
N THR A 83 -9.55 -13.11 -2.50
CA THR A 83 -9.31 -11.71 -2.92
C THR A 83 -8.41 -10.98 -1.94
N LEU A 84 -8.56 -11.26 -0.64
CA LEU A 84 -7.76 -10.70 0.44
C LEU A 84 -6.26 -10.92 0.20
N VAL A 85 -5.86 -12.15 -0.13
CA VAL A 85 -4.44 -12.47 -0.39
C VAL A 85 -3.92 -11.68 -1.58
N GLY A 86 -4.65 -11.66 -2.68
CA GLY A 86 -4.26 -10.95 -3.88
C GLY A 86 -4.14 -9.43 -3.68
N PHE A 87 -5.12 -8.80 -3.03
CA PHE A 87 -5.10 -7.36 -2.76
C PHE A 87 -4.01 -6.99 -1.73
N THR A 88 -3.80 -7.81 -0.71
CA THR A 88 -2.69 -7.61 0.23
C THR A 88 -1.34 -7.62 -0.49
N ILE A 89 -1.13 -8.56 -1.41
CA ILE A 89 0.10 -8.64 -2.21
C ILE A 89 0.21 -7.40 -3.10
N ALA A 90 -0.83 -7.07 -3.86
CA ALA A 90 -0.84 -5.95 -4.80
C ALA A 90 -0.48 -4.62 -4.10
N ASN A 91 -1.20 -4.29 -3.01
CA ASN A 91 -0.97 -3.06 -2.25
C ASN A 91 0.40 -3.01 -1.57
N SER A 92 0.85 -4.13 -1.01
CA SER A 92 2.17 -4.20 -0.37
C SER A 92 3.31 -4.06 -1.37
N VAL A 93 3.21 -4.73 -2.52
CA VAL A 93 4.21 -4.67 -3.60
C VAL A 93 4.29 -3.25 -4.16
N GLU A 94 3.17 -2.58 -4.39
CA GLU A 94 3.14 -1.20 -4.88
C GLU A 94 3.99 -0.27 -4.01
N ILE A 95 3.76 -0.27 -2.68
CA ILE A 95 4.45 0.61 -1.75
C ILE A 95 5.92 0.21 -1.58
N LEU A 96 6.20 -1.08 -1.39
CA LEU A 96 7.56 -1.56 -1.16
C LEU A 96 8.44 -1.35 -2.40
N LEU A 97 7.89 -1.55 -3.59
CA LEU A 97 8.58 -1.29 -4.86
C LEU A 97 8.86 0.20 -5.04
N ALA A 98 7.90 1.07 -4.72
CA ALA A 98 8.11 2.52 -4.77
C ALA A 98 9.23 2.97 -3.82
N LEU A 99 9.24 2.49 -2.57
CA LEU A 99 10.29 2.77 -1.60
C LEU A 99 11.66 2.27 -2.09
N TRP A 100 11.72 1.07 -2.65
CA TRP A 100 12.95 0.52 -3.20
C TRP A 100 13.47 1.36 -4.36
N LEU A 101 12.62 1.76 -5.30
CA LEU A 101 13.00 2.61 -6.43
C LEU A 101 13.46 4.00 -5.96
N PHE A 102 12.77 4.62 -4.99
CA PHE A 102 13.21 5.89 -4.41
C PHE A 102 14.58 5.79 -3.75
N SER A 103 14.85 4.68 -3.07
CA SER A 103 16.18 4.39 -2.53
C SER A 103 17.21 4.22 -3.65
N ARG A 104 16.86 3.48 -4.70
CA ARG A 104 17.74 3.20 -5.84
C ARG A 104 18.09 4.46 -6.63
N PHE A 105 17.15 5.39 -6.74
CA PHE A 105 17.36 6.68 -7.41
C PHE A 105 18.00 7.75 -6.50
N GLY A 106 18.23 7.44 -5.22
CA GLY A 106 18.82 8.36 -4.25
C GLY A 106 17.92 9.55 -3.90
N ILE A 107 16.60 9.43 -4.05
CA ILE A 107 15.64 10.51 -3.79
C ILE A 107 14.79 10.28 -2.53
N ILE A 108 14.98 9.16 -1.84
CA ILE A 108 14.13 8.71 -0.73
C ILE A 108 14.09 9.70 0.46
N ASP A 109 15.17 10.42 0.73
CA ASP A 109 15.25 11.36 1.85
C ASP A 109 14.91 12.80 1.45
N ASN A 110 14.89 13.11 0.15
CA ASN A 110 14.58 14.43 -0.38
C ASN A 110 13.76 14.36 -1.68
N PRO A 111 12.56 13.74 -1.64
CA PRO A 111 11.79 13.43 -2.84
C PRO A 111 11.31 14.68 -3.60
N LEU A 112 11.06 15.79 -2.89
CA LEU A 112 10.48 17.01 -3.47
C LEU A 112 11.48 18.17 -3.57
N SER A 113 12.77 17.95 -3.32
CA SER A 113 13.77 19.02 -3.22
C SER A 113 14.14 19.64 -4.57
N ARG A 114 13.95 18.94 -5.69
CA ARG A 114 14.29 19.38 -7.04
C ARG A 114 13.25 18.91 -8.03
N LEU A 115 13.07 19.66 -9.13
CA LEU A 115 12.13 19.28 -10.20
C LEU A 115 12.41 17.86 -10.73
N ARG A 116 13.68 17.49 -10.92
CA ARG A 116 14.05 16.13 -11.32
C ARG A 116 13.54 15.07 -10.34
N ASN A 117 13.69 15.31 -9.05
CA ASN A 117 13.22 14.37 -8.02
C ASN A 117 11.70 14.25 -8.03
N LEU A 118 11.00 15.39 -8.18
CA LEU A 118 9.54 15.38 -8.33
C LEU A 118 9.10 14.57 -9.55
N MET A 119 9.75 14.74 -10.71
CA MET A 119 9.47 13.93 -11.89
C MET A 119 9.70 12.44 -11.65
N LEU A 120 10.81 12.08 -10.99
CA LEU A 120 11.10 10.68 -10.62
C LEU A 120 10.05 10.13 -9.65
N VAL A 121 9.58 10.92 -8.69
CA VAL A 121 8.49 10.51 -7.79
C VAL A 121 7.22 10.23 -8.60
N LEU A 122 6.80 11.14 -9.46
CA LEU A 122 5.58 10.98 -10.26
C LEU A 122 5.66 9.76 -11.17
N ILE A 123 6.76 9.59 -11.89
CA ILE A 123 6.96 8.42 -12.77
C ILE A 123 6.95 7.12 -11.96
N THR A 124 7.70 7.08 -10.85
CA THR A 124 7.80 5.88 -10.01
C THR A 124 6.46 5.50 -9.43
N VAL A 125 5.74 6.46 -8.84
CA VAL A 125 4.42 6.19 -8.26
C VAL A 125 3.46 5.70 -9.35
N SER A 126 3.41 6.36 -10.51
CA SER A 126 2.54 5.94 -11.61
C SER A 126 2.84 4.51 -12.08
N LEU A 127 4.12 4.16 -12.25
CA LEU A 127 4.51 2.80 -12.64
C LEU A 127 4.15 1.76 -11.58
N CYS A 128 4.40 2.08 -10.31
CA CYS A 128 4.06 1.16 -9.20
C CYS A 128 2.54 0.97 -9.08
N SER A 129 1.76 2.04 -9.25
CA SER A 129 0.28 1.95 -9.22
C SER A 129 -0.28 1.17 -10.40
N VAL A 130 0.31 1.28 -11.60
CA VAL A 130 -0.07 0.43 -12.75
C VAL A 130 0.22 -1.04 -12.44
N LEU A 131 1.38 -1.37 -11.87
CA LEU A 131 1.71 -2.74 -11.47
C LEU A 131 0.79 -3.26 -10.37
N GLY A 132 0.51 -2.46 -9.35
CA GLY A 132 -0.44 -2.81 -8.29
C GLY A 132 -1.85 -3.07 -8.85
N GLY A 133 -2.31 -2.19 -9.74
CA GLY A 133 -3.59 -2.35 -10.44
C GLY A 133 -3.66 -3.61 -11.30
N LEU A 134 -2.58 -3.95 -12.01
CA LEU A 134 -2.49 -5.19 -12.79
C LEU A 134 -2.54 -6.44 -11.91
N LEU A 135 -1.85 -6.44 -10.77
CA LEU A 135 -1.91 -7.53 -9.80
C LEU A 135 -3.30 -7.69 -9.20
N GLY A 136 -3.96 -6.58 -8.87
CA GLY A 136 -5.34 -6.58 -8.41
C GLY A 136 -6.31 -7.12 -9.46
N ALA A 137 -6.20 -6.65 -10.70
CA ALA A 137 -7.03 -7.13 -11.82
C ALA A 137 -6.80 -8.62 -12.09
N LEU A 138 -5.55 -9.09 -12.03
CA LEU A 138 -5.22 -10.52 -12.19
C LEU A 138 -5.87 -11.37 -11.09
N THR A 139 -5.87 -10.88 -9.85
CA THR A 139 -6.54 -11.54 -8.73
C THR A 139 -8.02 -11.76 -9.03
N ILE A 140 -8.71 -10.72 -9.52
CA ILE A 140 -10.13 -10.80 -9.85
C ILE A 140 -10.37 -11.74 -11.03
N ALA A 141 -9.58 -11.64 -12.09
CA ALA A 141 -9.71 -12.48 -13.28
C ALA A 141 -9.57 -13.97 -12.95
N THR A 142 -8.56 -14.33 -12.14
CA THR A 142 -8.37 -15.74 -11.74
C THR A 142 -9.51 -16.26 -10.88
N LEU A 143 -10.15 -15.42 -10.06
CA LEU A 143 -11.26 -15.84 -9.21
C LEU A 143 -12.58 -15.96 -9.97
N SER A 144 -12.83 -15.09 -10.95
CA SER A 144 -14.02 -15.17 -11.80
C SER A 144 -14.04 -16.44 -12.65
N GLU A 145 -12.87 -16.88 -13.14
CA GLU A 145 -12.74 -18.17 -13.85
C GLU A 145 -13.06 -19.36 -12.92
N PHE A 146 -12.60 -19.32 -11.65
CA PHE A 146 -12.84 -20.37 -10.68
C PHE A 146 -14.33 -20.52 -10.35
N GLN A 147 -15.07 -19.40 -10.22
CA GLN A 147 -16.50 -19.40 -9.93
C GLN A 147 -17.35 -19.88 -11.11
N SER A 148 -16.87 -19.78 -12.34
CA SER A 148 -17.58 -20.25 -13.54
C SER A 148 -17.49 -21.77 -13.76
N VAL A 149 -16.64 -22.47 -13.00
CA VAL A 149 -16.36 -23.93 -13.16
C VAL A 149 -17.06 -24.76 -12.06
N ILE A 150 -17.64 -24.10 -11.04
CA ILE A 150 -18.38 -24.74 -9.95
C ILE A 150 -19.87 -24.53 -10.14
#